data_c8670ab4b1659559faea5a808ce7c9d8
#
_entry.id   c8670ab4b1659559faea5a808ce7c9d8
#
_cell.length_a   1.000
_cell.length_b   1.000
_cell.length_c   1.000
_cell.angle_alpha   90.00
_cell.angle_beta   90.00
_cell.angle_gamma   90.00
#
_symmetry.space_group_name_H-M   'P 1'
#
loop_
_entity.id
_entity.type
_entity.pdbx_description
1 polymer ?
#
loop_
_entity_poly.entity_id
_entity_poly.type
_entity_poly.pdbx_seq_one_letter_code
_entity_poly.pdbx_strand_id
1 'polypeptide(L)'
;MATAAAAAVAKARRDIQHHFFSHDAVRPDRAVPFEAHKMIEQRQFERMRSRGLIREAKPGLYWLDVVAYDIDLRQRHTMVRTVLLVMVIVLAIGLGVSIAVR
;
A
#
# COMPACT_ATOMS: atom_id res chain seq x y z
N MET A 1 17.34 3.29 -6.73
CA MET A 1 16.57 3.88 -7.84
C MET A 1 15.26 3.12 -8.05
N ALA A 2 14.18 3.84 -8.27
CA ALA A 2 12.92 3.22 -8.67
C ALA A 2 13.05 2.70 -10.11
N THR A 3 12.68 1.44 -10.34
CA THR A 3 12.63 0.89 -11.69
C THR A 3 11.45 1.49 -12.45
N ALA A 4 11.45 1.37 -13.79
CA ALA A 4 10.31 1.79 -14.62
C ALA A 4 9.03 1.06 -14.20
N ALA A 5 9.12 -0.22 -13.83
CA ALA A 5 7.99 -0.99 -13.34
C ALA A 5 7.44 -0.43 -12.02
N ALA A 6 8.32 -0.06 -11.07
CA ALA A 6 7.91 0.53 -9.80
C ALA A 6 7.24 1.90 -10.01
N ALA A 7 7.76 2.71 -10.94
CA ALA A 7 7.15 4.00 -11.28
C ALA A 7 5.77 3.82 -11.90
N ALA A 8 5.59 2.82 -12.76
CA ALA A 8 4.31 2.52 -13.38
C ALA A 8 3.27 2.06 -12.35
N VAL A 9 3.67 1.23 -11.38
CA VAL A 9 2.82 0.79 -10.27
C VAL A 9 2.39 1.99 -9.42
N ALA A 10 3.33 2.87 -9.06
CA ALA A 10 3.04 4.06 -8.26
C ALA A 10 2.07 4.99 -8.98
N LYS A 11 2.25 5.18 -10.29
CA LYS A 11 1.34 5.98 -11.10
C LYS A 11 -0.06 5.36 -11.15
N ALA A 12 -0.15 4.05 -11.37
CA ALA A 12 -1.44 3.35 -11.41
C ALA A 12 -2.20 3.51 -10.09
N ARG A 13 -1.51 3.37 -8.95
CA ARG A 13 -2.14 3.56 -7.64
C ARG A 13 -2.63 4.98 -7.43
N ARG A 14 -1.85 5.98 -7.86
CA ARG A 14 -2.25 7.39 -7.77
C ARG A 14 -3.45 7.69 -8.66
N ASP A 15 -3.50 7.13 -9.86
CA ASP A 15 -4.62 7.32 -10.78
C ASP A 15 -5.90 6.71 -10.22
N ILE A 16 -5.82 5.52 -9.63
CA ILE A 16 -6.95 4.88 -8.95
C ILE A 16 -7.43 5.73 -7.78
N GLN A 17 -6.52 6.15 -6.92
CA GLN A 17 -6.79 6.98 -5.77
C GLN A 17 -7.45 8.31 -6.18
N HIS A 18 -6.91 8.95 -7.21
CA HIS A 18 -7.46 10.19 -7.76
C HIS A 18 -8.90 10.02 -8.27
N HIS A 19 -9.18 8.90 -8.92
CA HIS A 19 -10.53 8.58 -9.39
C HIS A 19 -11.55 8.59 -8.23
N PHE A 20 -11.23 7.91 -7.13
CA PHE A 20 -12.13 7.84 -5.99
C PHE A 20 -12.22 9.17 -5.23
N PHE A 21 -11.12 9.89 -5.07
CA PHE A 21 -11.14 11.20 -4.41
C PHE A 21 -11.87 12.25 -5.24
N SER A 22 -11.70 12.26 -6.56
CA SER A 22 -12.38 13.24 -7.43
C SER A 22 -13.89 13.07 -7.44
N HIS A 23 -14.38 11.84 -7.20
CA HIS A 23 -15.81 11.54 -7.08
C HIS A 23 -16.30 11.54 -5.63
N ASP A 24 -15.42 11.86 -4.68
CA ASP A 24 -15.72 11.81 -3.25
C ASP A 24 -16.24 10.42 -2.82
N ALA A 25 -15.75 9.38 -3.47
CA ALA A 25 -16.17 7.99 -3.25
C ALA A 25 -15.34 7.37 -2.11
N VAL A 26 -15.47 7.96 -0.92
CA VAL A 26 -14.75 7.54 0.29
C VAL A 26 -15.69 6.97 1.35
N ARG A 27 -16.94 6.76 0.99
CA ARG A 27 -17.98 6.17 1.84
C ARG A 27 -18.89 5.25 1.00
N PRO A 28 -19.52 4.25 1.63
CA PRO A 28 -20.40 3.31 0.91
C PRO A 28 -21.56 3.98 0.15
N ASP A 29 -22.10 5.08 0.69
CA ASP A 29 -23.20 5.82 0.07
C ASP A 29 -22.78 6.62 -1.15
N ARG A 30 -21.47 6.75 -1.39
CA ARG A 30 -20.90 7.48 -2.53
C ARG A 30 -20.11 6.59 -3.48
N ALA A 31 -20.34 5.29 -3.44
CA ALA A 31 -19.64 4.33 -4.30
C ALA A 31 -19.86 4.64 -5.78
N VAL A 32 -18.82 4.48 -6.59
CA VAL A 32 -18.80 4.76 -8.02
C VAL A 32 -18.25 3.57 -8.79
N PRO A 33 -18.58 3.42 -10.08
CA PRO A 33 -17.94 2.39 -10.91
C PRO A 33 -16.47 2.75 -11.18
N PHE A 34 -15.67 1.74 -11.43
CA PHE A 34 -14.27 1.90 -11.83
C PHE A 34 -13.96 1.00 -13.02
N GLU A 35 -13.39 1.58 -14.06
CA GLU A 35 -12.88 0.85 -15.22
C GLU A 35 -11.40 1.12 -15.37
N ALA A 36 -10.60 0.05 -15.41
CA ALA A 36 -9.17 0.18 -15.65
C ALA A 36 -8.91 0.37 -17.14
N HIS A 37 -8.09 1.35 -17.49
CA HIS A 37 -7.69 1.61 -18.87
C HIS A 37 -6.51 0.74 -19.29
N LYS A 38 -5.72 0.26 -18.32
CA LYS A 38 -4.54 -0.56 -18.54
C LYS A 38 -4.56 -1.77 -17.63
N MET A 39 -3.85 -2.84 -18.05
CA MET A 39 -3.74 -4.05 -17.24
C MET A 39 -3.09 -3.78 -15.88
N ILE A 40 -2.11 -2.88 -15.82
CA ILE A 40 -1.45 -2.53 -14.57
C ILE A 40 -2.42 -1.88 -13.57
N GLU A 41 -3.33 -1.03 -14.05
CA GLU A 41 -4.38 -0.43 -13.22
C GLU A 41 -5.32 -1.50 -12.68
N GLN A 42 -5.72 -2.45 -13.53
CA GLN A 42 -6.59 -3.55 -13.14
C GLN A 42 -5.95 -4.38 -12.03
N ARG A 43 -4.67 -4.71 -12.17
CA ARG A 43 -3.92 -5.47 -11.16
C ARG A 43 -3.82 -4.72 -9.84
N GLN A 44 -3.52 -3.44 -9.88
CA GLN A 44 -3.44 -2.61 -8.68
C GLN A 44 -4.79 -2.45 -8.01
N PHE A 45 -5.84 -2.27 -8.79
CA PHE A 45 -7.21 -2.20 -8.27
C PHE A 45 -7.60 -3.49 -7.54
N GLU A 46 -7.35 -4.65 -8.14
CA GLU A 46 -7.64 -5.94 -7.51
C GLU A 46 -6.83 -6.15 -6.24
N ARG A 47 -5.56 -5.75 -6.25
CA ARG A 47 -4.70 -5.82 -5.07
C ARG A 47 -5.22 -4.94 -3.95
N MET A 48 -5.66 -3.72 -4.26
CA MET A 48 -6.25 -2.82 -3.27
C MET A 48 -7.57 -3.39 -2.73
N ARG A 49 -8.38 -4.03 -3.57
CA ARG A 49 -9.60 -4.73 -3.12
C ARG A 49 -9.27 -5.88 -2.17
N SER A 50 -8.29 -6.69 -2.50
CA SER A 50 -7.91 -7.86 -1.68
C SER A 50 -7.40 -7.45 -0.30
N ARG A 51 -6.85 -6.25 -0.18
CA ARG A 51 -6.38 -5.70 1.09
C ARG A 51 -7.45 -4.93 1.87
N GLY A 52 -8.67 -4.85 1.35
CA GLY A 52 -9.76 -4.12 1.97
C GLY A 52 -9.66 -2.60 1.85
N LEU A 53 -8.78 -2.09 0.97
CA LEU A 53 -8.63 -0.65 0.73
C LEU A 53 -9.74 -0.11 -0.17
N ILE A 54 -10.17 -0.91 -1.13
CA ILE A 54 -11.32 -0.62 -1.98
C ILE A 54 -12.39 -1.64 -1.67
N ARG A 55 -13.60 -1.17 -1.39
CA ARG A 55 -14.73 -2.01 -1.01
C ARG A 55 -15.88 -1.84 -1.99
N GLU A 56 -16.62 -2.91 -2.20
CA GLU A 56 -17.81 -2.90 -3.05
C GLU A 56 -19.05 -2.68 -2.19
N ALA A 57 -19.79 -1.60 -2.47
CA ALA A 57 -21.03 -1.30 -1.76
C ALA A 57 -22.23 -2.01 -2.41
N LYS A 58 -22.27 -1.98 -3.76
CA LYS A 58 -23.26 -2.67 -4.59
C LYS A 58 -22.51 -3.27 -5.77
N PRO A 59 -23.08 -4.28 -6.47
CA PRO A 59 -22.40 -4.86 -7.62
C PRO A 59 -21.92 -3.80 -8.62
N GLY A 60 -20.61 -3.74 -8.86
CA GLY A 60 -19.98 -2.80 -9.77
C GLY A 60 -19.75 -1.39 -9.22
N LEU A 61 -20.13 -1.12 -7.97
CA LEU A 61 -19.92 0.19 -7.33
C LEU A 61 -18.94 0.07 -6.18
N TYR A 62 -17.86 0.85 -6.23
CA TYR A 62 -16.74 0.76 -5.31
C TYR A 62 -16.49 2.08 -4.60
N TRP A 63 -15.88 2.00 -3.42
CA TRP A 63 -15.44 3.17 -2.65
C TRP A 63 -14.11 2.89 -1.98
N LEU A 64 -13.34 3.94 -1.74
CA LEU A 64 -12.02 3.85 -1.11
C LEU A 64 -12.16 4.04 0.40
N ASP A 65 -11.73 3.04 1.17
CA ASP A 65 -11.67 3.13 2.62
C ASP A 65 -10.41 3.89 3.03
N VAL A 66 -10.54 5.19 3.28
CA VAL A 66 -9.42 6.07 3.61
C VAL A 66 -8.73 5.65 4.90
N VAL A 67 -9.49 5.19 5.89
CA VAL A 67 -8.94 4.75 7.17
C VAL A 67 -8.08 3.50 6.98
N ALA A 68 -8.59 2.50 6.23
CA ALA A 68 -7.83 1.29 5.92
C ALA A 68 -6.59 1.61 5.09
N TYR A 69 -6.68 2.52 4.14
CA TYR A 69 -5.56 2.95 3.31
C TYR A 69 -4.46 3.61 4.15
N ASP A 70 -4.82 4.49 5.06
CA ASP A 70 -3.87 5.16 5.96
C ASP A 70 -3.18 4.15 6.89
N ILE A 71 -3.93 3.19 7.43
CA ILE A 71 -3.39 2.13 8.27
C ILE A 71 -2.38 1.26 7.48
N ASP A 72 -2.72 0.89 6.24
CA ASP A 72 -1.82 0.10 5.39
C ASP A 72 -0.49 0.83 5.15
N LEU A 73 -0.53 2.11 4.85
CA LEU A 73 0.67 2.93 4.67
C LEU A 73 1.51 2.99 5.95
N ARG A 74 0.88 3.21 7.10
CA ARG A 74 1.56 3.26 8.40
C ARG A 74 2.20 1.92 8.75
N GLN A 75 1.52 0.82 8.49
CA GLN A 75 2.06 -0.52 8.74
C GLN A 75 3.30 -0.79 7.91
N ARG A 76 3.33 -0.38 6.65
CA ARG A 76 4.51 -0.50 5.80
C ARG A 76 5.71 0.24 6.37
N HIS A 77 5.53 1.49 6.80
CA HIS A 77 6.59 2.29 7.40
C HIS A 77 7.06 1.68 8.73
N THR A 78 6.15 1.25 9.58
CA THR A 78 6.47 0.60 10.86
C THR A 78 7.25 -0.68 10.65
N MET A 79 6.85 -1.51 9.68
CA MET A 79 7.54 -2.75 9.35
C MET A 79 8.99 -2.51 8.94
N VAL A 80 9.24 -1.54 8.05
CA VAL A 80 10.60 -1.20 7.61
C VAL A 80 11.45 -0.72 8.80
N ARG A 81 10.91 0.15 9.64
CA ARG A 81 11.62 0.64 10.82
C ARG A 81 11.96 -0.49 11.78
N THR A 82 11.03 -1.41 12.05
CA THR A 82 11.23 -2.56 12.93
C THR A 82 12.31 -3.48 12.39
N VAL A 83 12.29 -3.79 11.09
CA VAL A 83 13.31 -4.63 10.45
C VAL A 83 14.70 -4.00 10.57
N LEU A 84 14.81 -2.70 10.30
CA LEU A 84 16.08 -1.98 10.42
C LEU A 84 16.61 -1.99 11.85
N LEU A 85 15.74 -1.76 12.84
CA LEU A 85 16.14 -1.82 14.26
C LEU A 85 16.63 -3.20 14.65
N VAL A 86 15.93 -4.26 14.25
CA VAL A 86 16.35 -5.64 14.53
C VAL A 86 17.69 -5.94 13.90
N MET A 87 17.92 -5.52 12.65
CA MET A 87 19.21 -5.70 11.99
C MET A 87 20.35 -5.00 12.73
N VAL A 88 20.15 -3.76 13.17
CA VAL A 88 21.15 -3.01 13.93
C VAL A 88 21.48 -3.71 15.25
N ILE A 89 20.47 -4.18 15.97
CA ILE A 89 20.65 -4.89 17.23
C ILE A 89 21.42 -6.20 17.02
N VAL A 90 21.09 -6.98 16.01
CA VAL A 90 21.78 -8.24 15.70
C VAL A 90 23.24 -7.98 15.35
N LEU A 91 23.55 -6.96 14.57
CA LEU A 91 24.93 -6.60 14.23
C LEU A 91 25.71 -6.14 15.45
N ALA A 92 25.10 -5.33 16.33
CA ALA A 92 25.72 -4.87 17.57
C ALA A 92 26.06 -6.02 18.51
N ILE A 93 25.15 -6.99 18.67
CA ILE A 93 25.37 -8.19 19.49
C ILE A 93 26.49 -9.04 18.89
N GLY A 94 26.48 -9.24 17.59
CA GLY A 94 27.51 -10.00 16.88
C GLY A 94 28.90 -9.41 17.06
N LEU A 95 29.03 -8.09 16.97
CA LEU A 95 30.31 -7.41 17.24
C LEU A 95 30.72 -7.50 18.69
N GLY A 96 29.79 -7.34 19.63
CA GLY A 96 30.06 -7.47 21.06
C GLY A 96 30.55 -8.84 21.43
N VAL A 97 29.94 -9.90 20.93
CA VAL A 97 30.37 -11.28 21.14
C VAL A 97 31.77 -11.51 20.54
N SER A 98 32.04 -11.02 19.35
CA SER A 98 33.33 -11.15 18.70
C SER A 98 34.45 -10.49 19.50
N ILE A 99 34.22 -9.34 20.09
CA ILE A 99 35.16 -8.64 20.95
C ILE A 99 35.37 -9.39 22.27
N ALA A 100 34.30 -9.90 22.88
CA ALA A 100 34.36 -10.60 24.15
C ALA A 100 35.08 -11.94 24.07
N VAL A 101 35.07 -12.60 22.91
CA VAL A 101 35.71 -13.91 22.68
C VAL A 101 37.20 -13.78 22.36
N ARG A 102 37.69 -12.62 22.00
CA ARG A 102 39.12 -12.36 21.80
C ARG A 102 39.87 -12.27 23.15
#